data_5eab48764561d56bed83e3e4a968ad4c
#
_entry.id   5eab48764561d56bed83e3e4a968ad4c
#
_cell.length_a   1.000
_cell.length_b   1.000
_cell.length_c   1.000
_cell.angle_alpha   90.00
_cell.angle_beta   90.00
_cell.angle_gamma   90.00
#
_symmetry.space_group_name_H-M   'P 1'
#
loop_
_entity.id
_entity.type
_entity.pdbx_description
1 polymer ?
#
loop_
_entity_poly.entity_id
_entity_poly.type
_entity_poly.pdbx_seq_one_letter_code
_entity_poly.pdbx_strand_id
1 'polypeptide(L)'
;ASGETEEALATIPLLSRSDLKREVEEVSQEEEKVQGITHLSYQENTSGITYLNLFFTLYGLKAEDVPYAYLLTTILGSMDTDNHTYQELTRISNTYTGGMSYAITSYDDKADNTKYVPVCAVRGKALTSNADKMMQLMGEVLNHTRFTDTGRLREILMEEKASWDMSLFDRGHALVMMRLMSYYSPAAQFKEQGSLSYYYFLSDLLEHFDEKAEHIKARLAETAAKIFTRKNLIVQEVGLKEEKQAVVNHLDAVIGDMPEGEACHTLSFVFPETGINEGFLSSGKVQYVAKGGNFVKHGFKFTGALRVMETILRYEYLWKRIRVLGGAYGAFTRIATNGDALLCSYRDPNLSETLKAYKELPEYLRHFNISEREMTKYVIGTMAPAETQLTPSMKGERAMVMRFTGQTHDDRQKVREQIIDCTQEDIRALAGLMDSVVSDKYFCVLGSEDKLKAESNLFDHLRSLTK
;
A
#
# COMPACT_ATOMS: atom_id res chain seq x y z
N ALA A 1 24.98 -7.74 35.09
CA ALA A 1 25.99 -7.55 34.06
C ALA A 1 26.48 -6.11 34.19
N SER A 2 27.77 -5.94 34.50
CA SER A 2 28.43 -4.65 34.52
C SER A 2 28.42 -4.09 33.08
N GLY A 3 27.82 -2.94 32.89
CA GLY A 3 27.85 -2.26 31.60
C GLY A 3 29.29 -2.03 31.18
N GLU A 4 29.58 -2.16 29.89
CA GLU A 4 30.87 -1.84 29.32
C GLU A 4 31.23 -0.38 29.65
N THR A 5 32.49 -0.14 29.97
CA THR A 5 32.95 1.21 30.31
C THR A 5 32.92 2.12 29.07
N GLU A 6 32.74 3.42 29.22
CA GLU A 6 32.77 4.40 28.13
C GLU A 6 34.09 4.29 27.31
N GLU A 7 35.21 3.97 27.97
CA GLU A 7 36.49 3.77 27.32
C GLU A 7 36.52 2.50 26.43
N ALA A 8 35.90 1.39 26.87
CA ALA A 8 35.77 0.18 26.07
C ALA A 8 34.83 0.40 24.87
N LEU A 9 33.75 1.14 25.05
CA LEU A 9 32.86 1.52 23.98
C LEU A 9 33.49 2.46 22.95
N ALA A 10 34.42 3.33 23.38
CA ALA A 10 35.13 4.25 22.49
C ALA A 10 36.11 3.54 21.55
N THR A 11 36.52 2.32 21.84
CA THR A 11 37.43 1.54 20.97
C THR A 11 36.73 0.86 19.80
N ILE A 12 35.40 0.78 19.80
CA ILE A 12 34.63 0.19 18.69
C ILE A 12 34.49 1.24 17.60
N PRO A 13 35.00 0.98 16.36
CA PRO A 13 34.82 1.91 15.26
C PRO A 13 33.33 2.04 14.95
N LEU A 14 32.82 3.26 15.04
CA LEU A 14 31.43 3.59 14.74
C LEU A 14 31.37 4.39 13.46
N LEU A 15 30.35 4.11 12.65
CA LEU A 15 29.96 5.00 11.58
C LEU A 15 29.52 6.35 12.18
N SER A 16 29.96 7.43 11.56
CA SER A 16 29.53 8.78 11.88
C SER A 16 28.53 9.27 10.83
N ARG A 17 27.83 10.37 11.14
CA ARG A 17 26.90 10.97 10.16
C ARG A 17 27.63 11.44 8.89
N SER A 18 28.91 11.81 9.00
CA SER A 18 29.76 12.21 7.86
C SER A 18 30.09 11.05 6.91
N ASP A 19 29.91 9.80 7.35
CA ASP A 19 30.10 8.62 6.50
C ASP A 19 28.86 8.36 5.61
N LEU A 20 27.74 9.02 5.88
CA LEU A 20 26.51 8.86 5.11
C LEU A 20 26.56 9.70 3.82
N LYS A 21 26.18 9.08 2.72
CA LYS A 21 26.02 9.79 1.45
C LYS A 21 24.86 10.78 1.55
N ARG A 22 25.14 12.06 1.31
CA ARG A 22 24.14 13.13 1.42
C ARG A 22 23.22 13.23 0.21
N GLU A 23 23.74 12.95 -0.98
CA GLU A 23 22.98 13.07 -2.22
C GLU A 23 22.09 11.85 -2.45
N VAL A 24 20.86 12.11 -2.87
CA VAL A 24 19.96 11.07 -3.36
C VAL A 24 20.30 10.73 -4.80
N GLU A 25 20.09 9.47 -5.16
CA GLU A 25 20.19 9.03 -6.55
C GLU A 25 19.14 9.73 -7.41
N GLU A 26 19.56 10.23 -8.57
CA GLU A 26 18.63 10.75 -9.56
C GLU A 26 17.78 9.63 -10.13
N VAL A 27 16.48 9.90 -10.27
CA VAL A 27 15.52 9.03 -10.92
C VAL A 27 15.13 9.69 -12.23
N SER A 28 15.64 9.15 -13.32
CA SER A 28 15.34 9.65 -14.66
C SER A 28 14.53 8.62 -15.44
N GLN A 29 13.42 9.06 -15.99
CA GLN A 29 12.51 8.26 -16.78
C GLN A 29 12.13 9.03 -18.02
N GLU A 30 12.35 8.45 -19.20
CA GLU A 30 11.93 9.05 -20.46
C GLU A 30 10.43 8.94 -20.62
N GLU A 31 9.82 9.98 -21.16
CA GLU A 31 8.38 9.99 -21.49
C GLU A 31 8.18 10.37 -22.94
N GLU A 32 7.42 9.57 -23.67
CA GLU A 32 7.02 9.84 -25.04
C GLU A 32 5.60 9.35 -25.31
N LYS A 33 5.07 9.66 -26.46
CA LYS A 33 3.81 9.09 -26.96
C LYS A 33 4.13 8.02 -28.00
N VAL A 34 3.62 6.80 -27.78
CA VAL A 34 3.67 5.70 -28.74
C VAL A 34 2.24 5.34 -29.11
N GLN A 35 1.86 5.50 -30.37
CA GLN A 35 0.47 5.31 -30.82
C GLN A 35 -0.57 6.09 -29.98
N GLY A 36 -0.22 7.30 -29.54
CA GLY A 36 -1.07 8.13 -28.70
C GLY A 36 -1.10 7.77 -27.20
N ILE A 37 -0.42 6.70 -26.80
CA ILE A 37 -0.35 6.23 -25.40
C ILE A 37 0.89 6.83 -24.74
N THR A 38 0.75 7.29 -23.49
CA THR A 38 1.90 7.70 -22.68
C THR A 38 2.79 6.50 -22.39
N HIS A 39 4.02 6.57 -22.83
CA HIS A 39 5.03 5.51 -22.71
C HIS A 39 6.21 6.01 -21.90
N LEU A 40 6.48 5.33 -20.79
CA LEU A 40 7.53 5.66 -19.85
C LEU A 40 8.63 4.61 -19.93
N SER A 41 9.86 5.03 -20.12
CA SER A 41 11.03 4.17 -20.23
C SER A 41 11.99 4.43 -19.09
N TYR A 42 12.16 3.45 -18.21
CA TYR A 42 13.18 3.49 -17.17
C TYR A 42 14.38 2.64 -17.63
N GLN A 43 15.50 3.31 -17.90
CA GLN A 43 16.69 2.63 -18.40
C GLN A 43 17.49 1.98 -17.26
N GLU A 44 17.58 0.67 -17.30
CA GLU A 44 18.30 -0.15 -16.35
C GLU A 44 18.77 -1.44 -17.02
N ASN A 45 19.94 -1.93 -16.65
CA ASN A 45 20.38 -3.25 -17.10
C ASN A 45 19.60 -4.33 -16.36
N THR A 46 18.79 -5.06 -17.10
CA THR A 46 17.91 -6.12 -16.57
C THR A 46 18.38 -7.51 -16.96
N SER A 47 19.58 -7.63 -17.54
CA SER A 47 20.15 -8.91 -17.99
C SER A 47 19.22 -9.69 -18.95
N GLY A 48 18.61 -8.97 -19.89
CA GLY A 48 17.74 -9.57 -20.92
C GLY A 48 16.32 -9.89 -20.47
N ILE A 49 15.88 -9.30 -19.35
CA ILE A 49 14.49 -9.39 -18.88
C ILE A 49 13.78 -8.09 -19.22
N THR A 50 12.61 -8.19 -19.84
CA THR A 50 11.69 -7.07 -20.04
C THR A 50 10.70 -7.03 -18.90
N TYR A 51 10.66 -5.94 -18.15
CA TYR A 51 9.61 -5.64 -17.17
C TYR A 51 8.60 -4.71 -17.83
N LEU A 52 7.35 -5.12 -17.88
CA LEU A 52 6.26 -4.34 -18.46
C LEU A 52 5.18 -4.09 -17.42
N ASN A 53 4.85 -2.82 -17.24
CA ASN A 53 3.80 -2.36 -16.34
C ASN A 53 2.78 -1.56 -17.13
N LEU A 54 1.52 -1.97 -17.04
CA LEU A 54 0.38 -1.27 -17.63
C LEU A 54 -0.43 -0.67 -16.49
N PHE A 55 -0.59 0.65 -16.47
CA PHE A 55 -1.37 1.37 -15.47
C PHE A 55 -2.63 1.93 -16.13
N PHE A 56 -3.78 1.41 -15.72
CA PHE A 56 -5.07 1.94 -16.16
C PHE A 56 -5.65 2.83 -15.06
N THR A 57 -5.78 4.12 -15.32
CA THR A 57 -6.40 5.04 -14.36
C THR A 57 -7.89 4.74 -14.20
N LEU A 58 -8.39 4.89 -12.98
CA LEU A 58 -9.74 4.48 -12.61
C LEU A 58 -10.70 5.66 -12.40
N TYR A 59 -10.35 6.85 -12.88
CA TYR A 59 -11.18 8.04 -12.72
C TYR A 59 -12.59 7.92 -13.32
N GLY A 60 -12.76 7.08 -14.34
CA GLY A 60 -14.06 6.84 -15.00
C GLY A 60 -15.00 5.91 -14.24
N LEU A 61 -14.54 5.28 -13.14
CA LEU A 61 -15.38 4.42 -12.30
C LEU A 61 -16.24 5.25 -11.35
N LYS A 62 -17.39 4.69 -10.99
CA LYS A 62 -18.19 5.14 -9.84
C LYS A 62 -17.78 4.37 -8.59
N ALA A 63 -18.13 4.87 -7.40
CA ALA A 63 -17.82 4.20 -6.14
C ALA A 63 -18.34 2.75 -6.10
N GLU A 64 -19.53 2.51 -6.64
CA GLU A 64 -20.16 1.17 -6.73
C GLU A 64 -19.41 0.19 -7.66
N ASP A 65 -18.60 0.69 -8.59
CA ASP A 65 -17.76 -0.14 -9.47
C ASP A 65 -16.48 -0.63 -8.77
N VAL A 66 -16.00 0.11 -7.77
CA VAL A 66 -14.69 -0.12 -7.15
C VAL A 66 -14.56 -1.52 -6.53
N PRO A 67 -15.52 -2.07 -5.78
CA PRO A 67 -15.42 -3.44 -5.28
C PRO A 67 -15.29 -4.47 -6.40
N TYR A 68 -15.99 -4.27 -7.51
CA TYR A 68 -15.87 -5.14 -8.70
C TYR A 68 -14.52 -4.99 -9.39
N ALA A 69 -13.90 -3.82 -9.36
CA ALA A 69 -12.54 -3.64 -9.84
C ALA A 69 -11.53 -4.46 -9.01
N TYR A 70 -11.68 -4.48 -7.70
CA TYR A 70 -10.89 -5.36 -6.83
C TYR A 70 -11.13 -6.84 -7.13
N LEU A 71 -12.39 -7.24 -7.35
CA LEU A 71 -12.74 -8.61 -7.70
C LEU A 71 -12.13 -9.03 -9.06
N LEU A 72 -12.09 -8.14 -10.04
CA LEU A 72 -11.46 -8.39 -11.34
C LEU A 72 -10.01 -8.83 -11.20
N THR A 73 -9.26 -8.34 -10.24
CA THR A 73 -7.85 -8.72 -10.06
C THR A 73 -7.67 -10.21 -9.74
N THR A 74 -8.67 -10.84 -9.14
CA THR A 74 -8.71 -12.29 -8.88
C THR A 74 -9.24 -13.07 -10.09
N ILE A 75 -10.15 -12.47 -10.84
CA ILE A 75 -10.82 -13.09 -12.00
C ILE A 75 -9.90 -13.15 -13.23
N LEU A 76 -9.16 -12.07 -13.52
CA LEU A 76 -8.31 -11.97 -14.72
C LEU A 76 -7.23 -13.05 -14.71
N GLY A 77 -7.12 -13.78 -15.81
CA GLY A 77 -6.22 -14.92 -15.95
C GLY A 77 -6.75 -16.23 -15.33
N SER A 78 -7.89 -16.19 -14.63
CA SER A 78 -8.50 -17.33 -13.96
C SER A 78 -9.84 -17.77 -14.57
N MET A 79 -10.29 -17.11 -15.62
CA MET A 79 -11.45 -17.48 -16.43
C MET A 79 -11.03 -17.65 -17.90
N ASP A 80 -11.81 -18.40 -18.66
CA ASP A 80 -11.57 -18.60 -20.08
C ASP A 80 -11.65 -17.27 -20.84
N THR A 81 -10.88 -17.20 -21.90
CA THR A 81 -10.97 -16.13 -22.90
C THR A 81 -11.65 -16.67 -24.17
N ASP A 82 -11.76 -15.83 -25.19
CA ASP A 82 -12.26 -16.25 -26.50
C ASP A 82 -11.41 -17.33 -27.15
N ASN A 83 -10.12 -17.39 -26.84
CA ASN A 83 -9.16 -18.24 -27.54
C ASN A 83 -8.59 -19.38 -26.69
N HIS A 84 -8.60 -19.27 -25.36
CA HIS A 84 -7.97 -20.24 -24.46
C HIS A 84 -8.81 -20.49 -23.22
N THR A 85 -8.71 -21.71 -22.68
CA THR A 85 -9.19 -22.00 -21.33
C THR A 85 -8.27 -21.38 -20.29
N TYR A 86 -8.76 -21.22 -19.07
CA TYR A 86 -7.94 -20.67 -17.98
C TYR A 86 -6.74 -21.57 -17.65
N GLN A 87 -6.85 -22.88 -17.84
CA GLN A 87 -5.72 -23.81 -17.68
C GLN A 87 -4.65 -23.56 -18.76
N GLU A 88 -5.08 -23.32 -19.99
CA GLU A 88 -4.16 -22.97 -21.10
C GLU A 88 -3.49 -21.62 -20.87
N LEU A 89 -4.22 -20.62 -20.37
CA LEU A 89 -3.66 -19.32 -20.01
C LEU A 89 -2.57 -19.46 -18.93
N THR A 90 -2.82 -20.26 -17.90
CA THR A 90 -1.83 -20.56 -16.85
C THR A 90 -0.58 -21.23 -17.44
N ARG A 91 -0.76 -22.20 -18.31
CA ARG A 91 0.36 -22.88 -18.98
C ARG A 91 1.18 -21.93 -19.85
N ILE A 92 0.53 -21.08 -20.64
CA ILE A 92 1.20 -20.08 -21.50
C ILE A 92 1.98 -19.10 -20.62
N SER A 93 1.37 -18.59 -19.56
CA SER A 93 2.03 -17.68 -18.61
C SER A 93 3.27 -18.30 -18.00
N ASN A 94 3.18 -19.55 -17.53
CA ASN A 94 4.30 -20.27 -16.92
C ASN A 94 5.41 -20.59 -17.92
N THR A 95 5.06 -20.79 -19.19
CA THR A 95 6.03 -21.13 -20.24
C THR A 95 6.82 -19.92 -20.72
N TYR A 96 6.17 -18.78 -20.91
CA TYR A 96 6.74 -17.62 -21.60
C TYR A 96 7.01 -16.41 -20.70
N THR A 97 6.55 -16.43 -19.46
CA THR A 97 6.72 -15.28 -18.56
C THR A 97 7.33 -15.69 -17.22
N GLY A 98 7.91 -14.73 -16.53
CA GLY A 98 8.33 -14.88 -15.13
C GLY A 98 7.21 -14.52 -14.13
N GLY A 99 5.97 -14.43 -14.62
CA GLY A 99 4.78 -14.10 -13.85
C GLY A 99 4.09 -12.84 -14.35
N MET A 100 2.77 -12.83 -14.17
CA MET A 100 1.90 -11.69 -14.41
C MET A 100 1.04 -11.45 -13.17
N SER A 101 0.72 -10.20 -12.88
CA SER A 101 -0.12 -9.83 -11.74
C SER A 101 -1.08 -8.70 -12.09
N TYR A 102 -2.19 -8.67 -11.36
CA TYR A 102 -3.24 -7.67 -11.50
C TYR A 102 -3.53 -7.12 -10.12
N ALA A 103 -3.52 -5.81 -9.94
CA ALA A 103 -3.77 -5.18 -8.65
C ALA A 103 -4.47 -3.84 -8.82
N ILE A 104 -5.39 -3.54 -7.90
CA ILE A 104 -5.93 -2.21 -7.72
C ILE A 104 -5.13 -1.53 -6.62
N THR A 105 -4.67 -0.33 -6.88
CA THR A 105 -3.96 0.49 -5.90
C THR A 105 -4.22 1.97 -6.15
N SER A 106 -3.72 2.83 -5.28
CA SER A 106 -3.68 4.27 -5.51
C SER A 106 -2.34 4.83 -5.08
N TYR A 107 -1.94 5.88 -5.78
CA TYR A 107 -0.76 6.67 -5.46
C TYR A 107 -1.23 7.99 -4.87
N ASP A 108 -1.03 8.17 -3.57
CA ASP A 108 -1.55 9.31 -2.84
C ASP A 108 -0.66 10.53 -3.08
N ASP A 109 -1.26 11.71 -3.24
CA ASP A 109 -0.51 12.95 -3.36
C ASP A 109 0.43 13.13 -2.15
N LYS A 110 1.63 13.66 -2.43
CA LYS A 110 2.67 13.86 -1.42
C LYS A 110 2.29 14.79 -0.27
N ALA A 111 1.31 15.67 -0.48
CA ALA A 111 0.95 16.73 0.48
C ALA A 111 -0.55 16.78 0.85
N ASP A 112 -1.42 16.13 0.09
CA ASP A 112 -2.88 16.24 0.23
C ASP A 112 -3.55 14.86 0.15
N ASN A 113 -4.08 14.38 1.26
CA ASN A 113 -4.72 13.08 1.35
C ASN A 113 -6.10 13.00 0.66
N THR A 114 -6.59 14.11 0.11
CA THR A 114 -7.81 14.13 -0.72
C THR A 114 -7.53 13.87 -2.19
N LYS A 115 -6.26 13.91 -2.59
CA LYS A 115 -5.79 13.71 -3.96
C LYS A 115 -5.02 12.40 -4.07
N TYR A 116 -5.39 11.61 -5.06
CA TYR A 116 -4.71 10.33 -5.34
C TYR A 116 -4.98 9.90 -6.78
N VAL A 117 -4.11 9.06 -7.30
CA VAL A 117 -4.26 8.45 -8.62
C VAL A 117 -4.65 6.98 -8.43
N PRO A 118 -5.94 6.62 -8.60
CA PRO A 118 -6.38 5.24 -8.52
C PRO A 118 -6.05 4.52 -9.82
N VAL A 119 -5.46 3.34 -9.75
CA VAL A 119 -5.07 2.57 -10.92
C VAL A 119 -5.35 1.07 -10.77
N CYS A 120 -5.61 0.43 -11.92
CA CYS A 120 -5.43 -1.00 -12.09
C CYS A 120 -4.05 -1.22 -12.71
N ALA A 121 -3.16 -1.86 -11.98
CA ALA A 121 -1.80 -2.15 -12.43
C ALA A 121 -1.72 -3.60 -12.93
N VAL A 122 -1.37 -3.77 -14.19
CA VAL A 122 -1.07 -5.06 -14.80
C VAL A 122 0.43 -5.14 -15.01
N ARG A 123 1.08 -6.07 -14.33
CA ARG A 123 2.54 -6.20 -14.36
C ARG A 123 2.93 -7.56 -14.90
N GLY A 124 3.99 -7.58 -15.69
CA GLY A 124 4.59 -8.81 -16.17
C GLY A 124 6.09 -8.66 -16.38
N LYS A 125 6.77 -9.77 -16.36
CA LYS A 125 8.18 -9.89 -16.73
C LYS A 125 8.41 -11.12 -17.59
N ALA A 126 9.27 -10.99 -18.57
CA ALA A 126 9.64 -12.10 -19.44
C ALA A 126 11.07 -11.90 -19.94
N LEU A 127 11.70 -12.98 -20.40
CA LEU A 127 12.88 -12.83 -21.26
C LEU A 127 12.49 -11.94 -22.45
N THR A 128 13.38 -11.06 -22.88
CA THR A 128 13.10 -10.12 -23.97
C THR A 128 12.71 -10.85 -25.26
N SER A 129 13.26 -12.03 -25.51
CA SER A 129 12.86 -12.91 -26.61
C SER A 129 11.41 -13.42 -26.54
N ASN A 130 10.78 -13.37 -25.37
CA ASN A 130 9.39 -13.77 -25.12
C ASN A 130 8.46 -12.58 -24.85
N ALA A 131 8.93 -11.35 -24.98
CA ALA A 131 8.12 -10.16 -24.75
C ALA A 131 6.86 -10.13 -25.62
N ASP A 132 6.94 -10.59 -26.87
CA ASP A 132 5.80 -10.75 -27.77
C ASP A 132 4.72 -11.67 -27.20
N LYS A 133 5.12 -12.81 -26.65
CA LYS A 133 4.20 -13.81 -26.05
C LYS A 133 3.53 -13.26 -24.79
N MET A 134 4.29 -12.59 -23.95
CA MET A 134 3.75 -11.92 -22.76
C MET A 134 2.71 -10.85 -23.13
N MET A 135 3.02 -10.01 -24.11
CA MET A 135 2.11 -8.94 -24.54
C MET A 135 0.87 -9.48 -25.25
N GLN A 136 0.98 -10.54 -26.03
CA GLN A 136 -0.18 -11.25 -26.60
C GLN A 136 -1.09 -11.78 -25.49
N LEU A 137 -0.52 -12.40 -24.46
CA LEU A 137 -1.28 -12.91 -23.31
C LEU A 137 -1.97 -11.79 -22.52
N MET A 138 -1.26 -10.68 -22.26
CA MET A 138 -1.84 -9.51 -21.63
C MET A 138 -3.03 -8.97 -22.41
N GLY A 139 -2.87 -8.77 -23.71
CA GLY A 139 -3.92 -8.28 -24.59
C GLY A 139 -5.15 -9.20 -24.61
N GLU A 140 -4.93 -10.50 -24.67
CA GLU A 140 -6.00 -11.49 -24.65
C GLU A 140 -6.78 -11.46 -23.33
N VAL A 141 -6.10 -11.47 -22.19
CA VAL A 141 -6.75 -11.44 -20.87
C VAL A 141 -7.52 -10.14 -20.66
N LEU A 142 -6.95 -8.99 -21.03
CA LEU A 142 -7.59 -7.70 -20.79
C LEU A 142 -8.78 -7.44 -21.73
N ASN A 143 -8.71 -7.90 -22.98
CA ASN A 143 -9.72 -7.57 -23.99
C ASN A 143 -10.72 -8.69 -24.27
N HIS A 144 -10.39 -9.96 -23.96
CA HIS A 144 -11.15 -11.13 -24.41
C HIS A 144 -11.53 -12.11 -23.30
N THR A 145 -11.40 -11.74 -22.03
CA THR A 145 -11.87 -12.59 -20.92
C THR A 145 -13.39 -12.70 -20.96
N ARG A 146 -13.91 -13.92 -20.86
CA ARG A 146 -15.33 -14.22 -20.77
C ARG A 146 -15.75 -14.34 -19.32
N PHE A 147 -16.77 -13.60 -18.92
CA PHE A 147 -17.33 -13.60 -17.56
C PHE A 147 -18.58 -14.48 -17.45
N THR A 148 -18.83 -15.37 -18.41
CA THR A 148 -20.12 -16.06 -18.57
C THR A 148 -20.22 -17.41 -17.85
N ASP A 149 -19.12 -18.01 -17.45
CA ASP A 149 -19.10 -19.30 -16.76
C ASP A 149 -19.48 -19.14 -15.27
N THR A 150 -20.74 -19.39 -14.95
CA THR A 150 -21.30 -19.28 -13.60
C THR A 150 -20.61 -20.22 -12.61
N GLY A 151 -20.35 -21.46 -13.02
CA GLY A 151 -19.71 -22.47 -12.16
C GLY A 151 -18.28 -22.06 -11.80
N ARG A 152 -17.51 -21.64 -12.79
CA ARG A 152 -16.15 -21.17 -12.57
C ARG A 152 -16.10 -19.90 -11.70
N LEU A 153 -17.00 -18.97 -11.95
CA LEU A 153 -17.10 -17.75 -11.14
C LEU A 153 -17.36 -18.09 -9.66
N ARG A 154 -18.29 -19.01 -9.39
CA ARG A 154 -18.56 -19.49 -8.02
C ARG A 154 -17.31 -20.08 -7.36
N GLU A 155 -16.58 -20.93 -8.08
CA GLU A 155 -15.31 -21.52 -7.57
C GLU A 155 -14.31 -20.45 -7.16
N ILE A 156 -14.06 -19.47 -8.03
CA ILE A 156 -13.11 -18.36 -7.78
C ILE A 156 -13.53 -17.57 -6.53
N LEU A 157 -14.81 -17.21 -6.42
CA LEU A 157 -15.33 -16.48 -5.26
C LEU A 157 -15.19 -17.28 -3.95
N MET A 158 -15.44 -18.60 -4.01
CA MET A 158 -15.28 -19.48 -2.84
C MET A 158 -13.82 -19.61 -2.42
N GLU A 159 -12.90 -19.77 -3.37
CA GLU A 159 -11.46 -19.85 -3.10
C GLU A 159 -10.95 -18.54 -2.50
N GLU A 160 -11.34 -17.41 -3.05
CA GLU A 160 -10.98 -16.08 -2.53
C GLU A 160 -11.50 -15.87 -1.12
N LYS A 161 -12.78 -16.19 -0.86
CA LYS A 161 -13.37 -16.08 0.47
C LYS A 161 -12.67 -16.99 1.49
N ALA A 162 -12.34 -18.22 1.10
CA ALA A 162 -11.61 -19.15 1.95
C ALA A 162 -10.21 -18.63 2.30
N SER A 163 -9.53 -18.04 1.34
CA SER A 163 -8.21 -17.39 1.56
C SER A 163 -8.32 -16.24 2.57
N TRP A 164 -9.36 -15.42 2.44
CA TRP A 164 -9.62 -14.34 3.39
C TRP A 164 -9.91 -14.88 4.79
N ASP A 165 -10.81 -15.86 4.91
CA ASP A 165 -11.19 -16.46 6.20
C ASP A 165 -9.96 -17.03 6.94
N MET A 166 -9.08 -17.72 6.22
CA MET A 166 -7.86 -18.29 6.79
C MET A 166 -6.87 -17.23 7.31
N SER A 167 -6.78 -16.10 6.65
CA SER A 167 -5.78 -15.07 6.95
C SER A 167 -6.33 -13.87 7.73
N LEU A 168 -7.63 -13.79 7.94
CA LEU A 168 -8.32 -12.60 8.42
C LEU A 168 -7.79 -12.10 9.77
N PHE A 169 -7.60 -13.00 10.73
CA PHE A 169 -7.10 -12.63 12.05
C PHE A 169 -5.60 -12.31 12.04
N ASP A 170 -4.81 -13.07 11.31
CA ASP A 170 -3.35 -12.82 11.20
C ASP A 170 -3.04 -11.49 10.49
N ARG A 171 -3.93 -11.06 9.60
CA ARG A 171 -3.88 -9.75 8.92
C ARG A 171 -4.53 -8.63 9.74
N GLY A 172 -4.94 -8.89 10.97
CA GLY A 172 -5.72 -7.96 11.79
C GLY A 172 -5.13 -6.56 11.89
N HIS A 173 -3.79 -6.45 12.03
CA HIS A 173 -3.11 -5.16 12.05
C HIS A 173 -3.30 -4.38 10.75
N ALA A 174 -3.18 -5.03 9.59
CA ALA A 174 -3.38 -4.38 8.30
C ALA A 174 -4.84 -3.93 8.11
N LEU A 175 -5.79 -4.76 8.55
CA LEU A 175 -7.21 -4.44 8.47
C LEU A 175 -7.59 -3.22 9.33
N VAL A 176 -7.15 -3.19 10.58
CA VAL A 176 -7.48 -2.05 11.48
C VAL A 176 -6.77 -0.77 11.06
N MET A 177 -5.54 -0.86 10.55
CA MET A 177 -4.83 0.33 10.04
C MET A 177 -5.55 0.94 8.84
N MET A 178 -5.94 0.12 7.88
CA MET A 178 -6.64 0.61 6.69
C MET A 178 -8.01 1.17 7.05
N ARG A 179 -8.75 0.46 7.92
CA ARG A 179 -10.06 0.91 8.40
C ARG A 179 -9.97 2.21 9.16
N LEU A 180 -9.00 2.35 10.07
CA LEU A 180 -8.72 3.57 10.80
C LEU A 180 -8.46 4.75 9.85
N MET A 181 -7.53 4.59 8.90
CA MET A 181 -7.18 5.66 7.97
C MET A 181 -8.38 6.10 7.13
N SER A 182 -9.30 5.20 6.81
CA SER A 182 -10.51 5.54 6.05
C SER A 182 -11.45 6.52 6.79
N TYR A 183 -11.30 6.66 8.10
CA TYR A 183 -12.10 7.63 8.88
C TYR A 183 -11.71 9.09 8.59
N TYR A 184 -10.47 9.34 8.20
CA TYR A 184 -9.94 10.70 8.02
C TYR A 184 -9.20 10.93 6.70
N SER A 185 -9.03 9.93 5.86
CA SER A 185 -8.29 10.02 4.59
C SER A 185 -9.12 9.53 3.40
N PRO A 186 -9.53 10.42 2.50
CA PRO A 186 -10.21 10.02 1.26
C PRO A 186 -9.42 9.03 0.41
N ALA A 187 -8.10 9.17 0.32
CA ALA A 187 -7.24 8.20 -0.37
C ALA A 187 -7.32 6.81 0.28
N ALA A 188 -7.36 6.76 1.62
CA ALA A 188 -7.51 5.50 2.34
C ALA A 188 -8.92 4.90 2.21
N GLN A 189 -9.96 5.71 2.03
CA GLN A 189 -11.32 5.21 1.75
C GLN A 189 -11.34 4.38 0.47
N PHE A 190 -10.66 4.82 -0.56
CA PHE A 190 -10.52 4.04 -1.79
C PHE A 190 -9.83 2.69 -1.54
N LYS A 191 -8.70 2.69 -0.84
CA LYS A 191 -7.94 1.46 -0.54
C LYS A 191 -8.70 0.51 0.39
N GLU A 192 -9.47 1.05 1.31
CA GLU A 192 -10.28 0.27 2.25
C GLU A 192 -11.36 -0.56 1.53
N GLN A 193 -11.81 -0.13 0.34
CA GLN A 193 -12.72 -0.91 -0.51
C GLN A 193 -12.11 -2.24 -0.98
N GLY A 194 -10.79 -2.40 -0.92
CA GLY A 194 -10.06 -3.64 -1.18
C GLY A 194 -9.62 -4.37 0.09
N SER A 195 -10.01 -3.90 1.27
CA SER A 195 -9.66 -4.44 2.58
C SER A 195 -10.89 -5.06 3.27
N LEU A 196 -11.27 -4.61 4.44
CA LEU A 196 -12.36 -5.17 5.20
C LEU A 196 -13.71 -5.02 4.49
N SER A 197 -13.96 -3.88 3.84
CA SER A 197 -15.16 -3.67 3.02
C SER A 197 -15.23 -4.66 1.86
N TYR A 198 -14.10 -5.01 1.25
CA TYR A 198 -14.05 -6.05 0.21
C TYR A 198 -14.44 -7.43 0.76
N TYR A 199 -13.95 -7.79 1.94
CA TYR A 199 -14.32 -9.03 2.61
C TYR A 199 -15.84 -9.14 2.81
N TYR A 200 -16.48 -8.07 3.25
CA TYR A 200 -17.93 -8.03 3.41
C TYR A 200 -18.67 -8.08 2.08
N PHE A 201 -18.18 -7.37 1.09
CA PHE A 201 -18.70 -7.43 -0.28
C PHE A 201 -18.65 -8.85 -0.84
N LEU A 202 -17.53 -9.53 -0.73
CA LEU A 202 -17.32 -10.90 -1.19
C LEU A 202 -18.23 -11.88 -0.45
N SER A 203 -18.40 -11.70 0.85
CA SER A 203 -19.29 -12.53 1.68
C SER A 203 -20.74 -12.38 1.25
N ASP A 204 -21.21 -11.15 1.00
CA ASP A 204 -22.57 -10.89 0.51
C ASP A 204 -22.80 -11.49 -0.88
N LEU A 205 -21.83 -11.39 -1.79
CA LEU A 205 -21.94 -12.00 -3.12
C LEU A 205 -22.13 -13.52 -3.04
N LEU A 206 -21.38 -14.19 -2.16
CA LEU A 206 -21.47 -15.64 -1.99
C LEU A 206 -22.75 -16.08 -1.30
N GLU A 207 -23.19 -15.35 -0.28
CA GLU A 207 -24.44 -15.64 0.42
C GLU A 207 -25.66 -15.59 -0.52
N HIS A 208 -25.64 -14.66 -1.48
CA HIS A 208 -26.73 -14.46 -2.44
C HIS A 208 -26.32 -14.85 -3.88
N PHE A 209 -25.36 -15.75 -4.04
CA PHE A 209 -24.77 -16.02 -5.35
C PHE A 209 -25.78 -16.48 -6.39
N ASP A 210 -26.66 -17.42 -6.04
CA ASP A 210 -27.65 -17.99 -6.98
C ASP A 210 -28.59 -16.90 -7.54
N GLU A 211 -28.94 -15.92 -6.71
CA GLU A 211 -29.78 -14.80 -7.11
C GLU A 211 -29.03 -13.73 -7.88
N LYS A 212 -27.76 -13.53 -7.56
CA LYS A 212 -26.92 -12.42 -8.06
C LYS A 212 -26.00 -12.81 -9.21
N ALA A 213 -25.89 -14.11 -9.58
CA ALA A 213 -24.87 -14.58 -10.53
C ALA A 213 -24.87 -13.80 -11.85
N GLU A 214 -26.03 -13.59 -12.46
CA GLU A 214 -26.12 -12.83 -13.72
C GLU A 214 -25.76 -11.36 -13.52
N HIS A 215 -26.13 -10.77 -12.40
CA HIS A 215 -25.76 -9.41 -12.05
C HIS A 215 -24.24 -9.27 -11.85
N ILE A 216 -23.62 -10.19 -11.12
CA ILE A 216 -22.16 -10.20 -10.89
C ILE A 216 -21.42 -10.30 -12.23
N LYS A 217 -21.82 -11.21 -13.11
CA LYS A 217 -21.23 -11.37 -14.45
C LYS A 217 -21.33 -10.09 -15.28
N ALA A 218 -22.49 -9.47 -15.29
CA ALA A 218 -22.73 -8.21 -15.99
C ALA A 218 -21.86 -7.08 -15.42
N ARG A 219 -21.79 -6.94 -14.10
CA ARG A 219 -21.00 -5.91 -13.43
C ARG A 219 -19.48 -6.08 -13.68
N LEU A 220 -18.98 -7.32 -13.68
CA LEU A 220 -17.57 -7.59 -14.02
C LEU A 220 -17.27 -7.17 -15.46
N ALA A 221 -18.12 -7.55 -16.42
CA ALA A 221 -17.94 -7.16 -17.81
C ALA A 221 -17.99 -5.64 -18.02
N GLU A 222 -18.94 -4.94 -17.41
CA GLU A 222 -19.07 -3.49 -17.47
C GLU A 222 -17.88 -2.79 -16.84
N THR A 223 -17.41 -3.25 -15.67
CA THR A 223 -16.28 -2.67 -14.98
C THR A 223 -14.99 -2.87 -15.78
N ALA A 224 -14.76 -4.07 -16.32
CA ALA A 224 -13.61 -4.33 -17.20
C ALA A 224 -13.63 -3.41 -18.44
N ALA A 225 -14.79 -3.22 -19.06
CA ALA A 225 -14.94 -2.33 -20.21
C ALA A 225 -14.65 -0.85 -19.88
N LYS A 226 -14.97 -0.40 -18.68
CA LYS A 226 -14.64 0.95 -18.21
C LYS A 226 -13.14 1.14 -17.93
N ILE A 227 -12.45 0.10 -17.45
CA ILE A 227 -11.04 0.15 -17.05
C ILE A 227 -10.12 0.04 -18.26
N PHE A 228 -10.30 -1.01 -19.08
CA PHE A 228 -9.36 -1.39 -20.14
C PHE A 228 -9.66 -0.65 -21.43
N THR A 229 -9.34 0.64 -21.42
CA THR A 229 -9.43 1.53 -22.58
C THR A 229 -8.08 2.22 -22.81
N ARG A 230 -7.82 2.64 -24.05
CA ARG A 230 -6.57 3.33 -24.40
C ARG A 230 -6.40 4.66 -23.66
N LYS A 231 -7.49 5.39 -23.41
CA LYS A 231 -7.46 6.68 -22.69
C LYS A 231 -7.03 6.56 -21.24
N ASN A 232 -7.24 5.39 -20.62
CA ASN A 232 -6.81 5.15 -19.25
C ASN A 232 -5.37 4.65 -19.14
N LEU A 233 -4.77 4.19 -20.24
CA LEU A 233 -3.51 3.44 -20.23
C LEU A 233 -2.28 4.35 -20.19
N ILE A 234 -1.39 4.02 -19.25
CA ILE A 234 0.00 4.48 -19.18
C ILE A 234 0.87 3.23 -19.19
N VAL A 235 1.83 3.17 -20.10
CA VAL A 235 2.77 2.06 -20.25
C VAL A 235 4.11 2.44 -19.65
N GLN A 236 4.69 1.56 -18.85
CA GLN A 236 6.08 1.67 -18.41
C GLN A 236 6.83 0.37 -18.73
N GLU A 237 7.99 0.46 -19.35
CA GLU A 237 8.94 -0.63 -19.36
C GLU A 237 10.21 -0.28 -18.59
N VAL A 238 10.84 -1.32 -18.05
CA VAL A 238 12.15 -1.25 -17.40
C VAL A 238 13.11 -2.17 -18.14
N GLY A 239 14.20 -1.62 -18.64
CA GLY A 239 15.20 -2.31 -19.43
C GLY A 239 16.08 -1.34 -20.19
N LEU A 240 16.90 -1.86 -21.08
CA LEU A 240 17.70 -1.07 -22.01
C LEU A 240 16.95 -0.87 -23.32
N LYS A 241 17.66 -0.37 -24.33
CA LYS A 241 17.07 -0.08 -25.65
C LYS A 241 16.39 -1.29 -26.30
N GLU A 242 16.96 -2.48 -26.15
CA GLU A 242 16.40 -3.70 -26.72
C GLU A 242 15.05 -4.06 -26.09
N GLU A 243 14.93 -3.98 -24.78
CA GLU A 243 13.69 -4.22 -24.05
C GLU A 243 12.62 -3.18 -24.41
N LYS A 244 12.99 -1.92 -24.49
CA LYS A 244 12.11 -0.85 -24.97
C LYS A 244 11.59 -1.13 -26.36
N GLN A 245 12.48 -1.49 -27.28
CA GLN A 245 12.11 -1.77 -28.67
C GLN A 245 11.16 -2.97 -28.79
N ALA A 246 11.39 -4.00 -27.99
CA ALA A 246 10.49 -5.16 -27.93
C ALA A 246 9.08 -4.78 -27.50
N VAL A 247 8.93 -3.91 -26.50
CA VAL A 247 7.62 -3.42 -26.04
C VAL A 247 6.96 -2.55 -27.12
N VAL A 248 7.69 -1.61 -27.72
CA VAL A 248 7.16 -0.74 -28.78
C VAL A 248 6.70 -1.55 -29.99
N ASN A 249 7.48 -2.54 -30.41
CA ASN A 249 7.16 -3.38 -31.57
C ASN A 249 5.91 -4.25 -31.38
N HIS A 250 5.57 -4.60 -30.15
CA HIS A 250 4.46 -5.49 -29.83
C HIS A 250 3.29 -4.81 -29.08
N LEU A 251 3.29 -3.48 -29.02
CA LEU A 251 2.23 -2.73 -28.34
C LEU A 251 0.84 -3.03 -28.91
N ASP A 252 0.73 -3.26 -30.21
CA ASP A 252 -0.53 -3.62 -30.86
C ASP A 252 -1.17 -4.89 -30.29
N ALA A 253 -0.37 -5.83 -29.79
CA ALA A 253 -0.89 -7.03 -29.13
C ALA A 253 -1.73 -6.70 -27.89
N VAL A 254 -1.41 -5.60 -27.21
CA VAL A 254 -2.16 -5.10 -26.02
C VAL A 254 -3.32 -4.21 -26.43
N ILE A 255 -3.07 -3.21 -27.27
CA ILE A 255 -4.03 -2.12 -27.54
C ILE A 255 -4.85 -2.32 -28.82
N GLY A 256 -4.49 -3.29 -29.70
CA GLY A 256 -5.13 -3.46 -31.01
C GLY A 256 -6.65 -3.64 -30.92
N ASP A 257 -7.10 -4.48 -30.01
CA ASP A 257 -8.52 -4.77 -29.76
C ASP A 257 -9.12 -3.91 -28.62
N MET A 258 -8.32 -3.03 -28.03
CA MET A 258 -8.75 -2.20 -26.90
C MET A 258 -9.50 -0.98 -27.40
N PRO A 259 -10.71 -0.69 -26.87
CA PRO A 259 -11.45 0.51 -27.24
C PRO A 259 -10.70 1.78 -26.81
N GLU A 260 -10.96 2.87 -27.53
CA GLU A 260 -10.39 4.18 -27.22
C GLU A 260 -10.80 4.66 -25.84
N GLY A 261 -12.09 4.58 -25.52
CA GLY A 261 -12.64 5.07 -24.26
C GLY A 261 -12.74 6.59 -24.20
N GLU A 262 -13.06 7.10 -23.03
CA GLU A 262 -13.15 8.53 -22.74
C GLU A 262 -12.10 8.94 -21.72
N ALA A 263 -11.47 10.09 -21.93
CA ALA A 263 -10.51 10.65 -20.97
C ALA A 263 -11.26 11.18 -19.74
N CYS A 264 -10.85 10.74 -18.57
CA CYS A 264 -11.33 11.25 -17.30
C CYS A 264 -10.12 11.46 -16.36
N HIS A 265 -10.09 12.60 -15.70
CA HIS A 265 -8.97 13.02 -14.84
C HIS A 265 -9.43 13.49 -13.45
N THR A 266 -10.72 13.35 -13.14
CA THR A 266 -11.31 13.86 -11.91
C THR A 266 -11.85 12.73 -11.05
N LEU A 267 -11.49 12.72 -9.79
CA LEU A 267 -12.06 11.81 -8.80
C LEU A 267 -13.53 12.17 -8.53
N SER A 268 -14.39 11.17 -8.56
CA SER A 268 -15.83 11.34 -8.26
C SER A 268 -16.33 10.30 -7.25
N PHE A 269 -15.44 9.66 -6.50
CA PHE A 269 -15.82 8.64 -5.55
C PHE A 269 -16.48 9.23 -4.30
N VAL A 270 -17.67 8.73 -3.97
CA VAL A 270 -18.36 8.97 -2.72
C VAL A 270 -18.69 7.60 -2.13
N PHE A 271 -17.90 7.17 -1.17
CA PHE A 271 -18.11 5.88 -0.53
C PHE A 271 -19.13 6.00 0.62
N PRO A 272 -19.87 4.91 0.91
CA PRO A 272 -20.72 4.87 2.09
C PRO A 272 -19.93 5.14 3.37
N GLU A 273 -20.54 5.85 4.30
CA GLU A 273 -19.94 6.03 5.63
C GLU A 273 -19.84 4.67 6.34
N THR A 274 -18.69 4.39 6.91
CA THR A 274 -18.44 3.13 7.62
C THR A 274 -18.66 3.21 9.12
N GLY A 275 -18.90 4.40 9.66
CA GLY A 275 -18.79 4.69 11.08
C GLY A 275 -17.36 4.98 11.49
N ILE A 276 -17.14 5.38 12.73
CA ILE A 276 -15.82 5.64 13.30
C ILE A 276 -15.67 4.89 14.63
N ASN A 277 -14.43 4.77 15.10
CA ASN A 277 -14.13 4.13 16.40
C ASN A 277 -14.76 2.76 16.53
N GLU A 278 -14.54 1.94 15.53
CA GLU A 278 -15.10 0.60 15.44
C GLU A 278 -14.25 -0.40 16.22
N GLY A 279 -14.93 -1.31 16.93
CA GLY A 279 -14.36 -2.52 17.49
C GLY A 279 -14.88 -3.74 16.73
N PHE A 280 -13.97 -4.54 16.20
CA PHE A 280 -14.27 -5.79 15.50
C PHE A 280 -14.03 -6.98 16.41
N LEU A 281 -15.11 -7.67 16.76
CA LEU A 281 -15.12 -8.80 17.67
C LEU A 281 -14.64 -10.07 16.96
N SER A 282 -13.69 -10.75 17.57
CA SER A 282 -13.18 -12.04 17.09
C SER A 282 -13.09 -13.06 18.23
N SER A 283 -12.89 -14.32 17.86
CA SER A 283 -12.60 -15.40 18.81
C SER A 283 -11.16 -15.41 19.33
N GLY A 284 -10.30 -14.54 18.82
CA GLY A 284 -8.92 -14.37 19.28
C GLY A 284 -8.85 -13.84 20.70
N LYS A 285 -7.69 -14.01 21.35
CA LYS A 285 -7.44 -13.56 22.74
C LYS A 285 -6.59 -12.29 22.81
N VAL A 286 -6.09 -11.83 21.69
CA VAL A 286 -5.23 -10.66 21.60
C VAL A 286 -5.87 -9.60 20.70
N GLN A 287 -5.42 -8.37 20.82
CA GLN A 287 -5.94 -7.22 20.09
C GLN A 287 -4.92 -6.69 19.09
N TYR A 288 -5.44 -5.99 18.10
CA TYR A 288 -4.71 -5.07 17.22
C TYR A 288 -5.33 -3.69 17.45
N VAL A 289 -4.55 -2.79 18.05
CA VAL A 289 -5.05 -1.48 18.50
C VAL A 289 -4.40 -0.38 17.67
N ALA A 290 -5.17 0.24 16.79
CA ALA A 290 -4.70 1.31 15.94
C ALA A 290 -5.32 2.65 16.32
N LYS A 291 -4.51 3.71 16.36
CA LYS A 291 -4.92 5.09 16.63
C LYS A 291 -4.18 6.05 15.73
N GLY A 292 -4.86 7.06 15.21
CA GLY A 292 -4.23 7.98 14.28
C GLY A 292 -5.04 9.23 13.96
N GLY A 293 -4.56 9.95 12.98
CA GLY A 293 -5.14 11.18 12.46
C GLY A 293 -4.27 11.77 11.36
N ASN A 294 -4.63 12.95 10.89
CA ASN A 294 -3.85 13.66 9.87
C ASN A 294 -3.32 14.97 10.45
N PHE A 295 -2.00 15.09 10.56
CA PHE A 295 -1.38 16.26 11.16
C PHE A 295 -1.34 17.49 10.24
N VAL A 296 -1.45 17.30 8.92
CA VAL A 296 -1.54 18.43 7.96
C VAL A 296 -2.82 19.24 8.18
N LYS A 297 -3.92 18.58 8.52
CA LYS A 297 -5.20 19.23 8.86
C LYS A 297 -5.11 20.10 10.11
N HIS A 298 -4.12 19.85 10.97
CA HIS A 298 -3.84 20.64 12.17
C HIS A 298 -2.74 21.71 11.94
N GLY A 299 -2.33 21.93 10.70
CA GLY A 299 -1.36 22.95 10.33
C GLY A 299 0.11 22.54 10.40
N PHE A 300 0.39 21.26 10.65
CA PHE A 300 1.76 20.74 10.68
C PHE A 300 2.19 20.26 9.28
N LYS A 301 3.49 20.18 9.09
CA LYS A 301 4.10 19.72 7.85
C LYS A 301 5.02 18.53 8.11
N PHE A 302 5.12 17.65 7.12
CA PHE A 302 6.08 16.56 7.16
C PHE A 302 7.52 17.08 7.17
N THR A 303 8.37 16.42 7.96
CA THR A 303 9.81 16.63 7.99
C THR A 303 10.53 15.28 8.09
N GLY A 304 11.75 15.19 7.57
CA GLY A 304 12.57 14.00 7.69
C GLY A 304 12.87 13.56 9.13
N ALA A 305 12.80 14.48 10.09
CA ALA A 305 12.89 14.15 11.52
C ALA A 305 11.84 13.13 11.97
N LEU A 306 10.68 13.10 11.33
CA LEU A 306 9.65 12.08 11.58
C LEU A 306 10.15 10.66 11.29
N ARG A 307 11.00 10.47 10.29
CA ARG A 307 11.61 9.16 9.99
C ARG A 307 12.54 8.71 11.10
N VAL A 308 13.32 9.63 11.64
CA VAL A 308 14.20 9.34 12.79
C VAL A 308 13.37 9.05 14.03
N MET A 309 12.31 9.80 14.25
CA MET A 309 11.34 9.54 15.34
C MET A 309 10.74 8.13 15.24
N GLU A 310 10.32 7.69 14.06
CA GLU A 310 9.80 6.32 13.86
C GLU A 310 10.81 5.26 14.30
N THR A 311 12.08 5.46 13.98
CA THR A 311 13.17 4.56 14.41
C THR A 311 13.34 4.57 15.93
N ILE A 312 13.38 5.76 16.54
CA ILE A 312 13.50 5.93 17.99
C ILE A 312 12.32 5.26 18.71
N LEU A 313 11.09 5.52 18.27
CA LEU A 313 9.89 4.95 18.89
C LEU A 313 9.88 3.43 18.84
N ARG A 314 10.35 2.85 17.73
CA ARG A 314 10.42 1.39 17.54
C ARG A 314 11.32 0.72 18.58
N TYR A 315 12.47 1.31 18.92
CA TYR A 315 13.47 0.72 19.80
C TYR A 315 13.38 1.20 21.26
N GLU A 316 12.77 2.35 21.49
CA GLU A 316 12.69 2.94 22.83
C GLU A 316 11.26 2.90 23.38
N TYR A 317 10.39 3.79 22.96
CA TYR A 317 9.09 4.01 23.59
C TYR A 317 8.10 2.86 23.35
N LEU A 318 7.85 2.49 22.12
CA LEU A 318 6.91 1.42 21.78
C LEU A 318 7.43 0.07 22.25
N TRP A 319 8.72 -0.15 22.11
CA TRP A 319 9.35 -1.37 22.62
C TRP A 319 9.15 -1.53 24.13
N LYS A 320 9.43 -0.48 24.90
CA LYS A 320 9.31 -0.52 26.38
C LYS A 320 7.86 -0.59 26.84
N ARG A 321 7.01 0.31 26.34
CA ARG A 321 5.64 0.50 26.84
C ARG A 321 4.67 -0.57 26.33
N ILE A 322 4.73 -0.92 25.07
CA ILE A 322 3.75 -1.79 24.41
C ILE A 322 4.22 -3.25 24.45
N ARG A 323 5.47 -3.50 24.10
CA ARG A 323 5.99 -4.86 24.06
C ARG A 323 6.47 -5.37 25.41
N VAL A 324 7.45 -4.72 26.04
CA VAL A 324 8.09 -5.26 27.26
C VAL A 324 7.14 -5.18 28.46
N LEU A 325 6.58 -4.01 28.73
CA LEU A 325 5.67 -3.80 29.87
C LEU A 325 4.26 -4.27 29.54
N GLY A 326 3.77 -4.04 28.34
CA GLY A 326 2.41 -4.39 27.92
C GLY A 326 2.23 -5.83 27.47
N GLY A 327 3.30 -6.50 27.07
CA GLY A 327 3.24 -7.91 26.63
C GLY A 327 2.77 -8.12 25.20
N ALA A 328 2.63 -7.07 24.38
CA ALA A 328 2.33 -7.19 22.97
C ALA A 328 3.50 -7.82 22.20
N TYR A 329 3.21 -8.46 21.08
CA TYR A 329 4.25 -9.01 20.20
C TYR A 329 5.05 -7.89 19.52
N GLY A 330 4.43 -6.77 19.20
CA GLY A 330 5.07 -5.60 18.63
C GLY A 330 4.15 -4.38 18.57
N ALA A 331 4.74 -3.25 18.21
CA ALA A 331 4.03 -2.02 17.89
C ALA A 331 4.84 -1.20 16.90
N PHE A 332 4.17 -0.40 16.09
CA PHE A 332 4.83 0.38 15.05
C PHE A 332 4.03 1.64 14.70
N THR A 333 4.68 2.50 13.94
CA THR A 333 4.10 3.72 13.38
C THR A 333 4.02 3.63 11.87
N ARG A 334 3.10 4.40 11.30
CA ARG A 334 3.05 4.70 9.87
C ARG A 334 2.82 6.20 9.72
N ILE A 335 3.70 6.88 9.00
CA ILE A 335 3.64 8.32 8.78
C ILE A 335 3.85 8.59 7.30
N ALA A 336 2.86 9.21 6.67
CA ALA A 336 2.92 9.63 5.28
C ALA A 336 3.26 11.12 5.15
N THR A 337 3.85 11.49 4.02
CA THR A 337 4.22 12.88 3.75
C THR A 337 3.02 13.82 3.65
N ASN A 338 1.83 13.27 3.30
CA ASN A 338 0.57 14.02 3.25
C ASN A 338 -0.12 14.21 4.60
N GLY A 339 0.51 13.76 5.68
CA GLY A 339 0.03 13.95 7.05
C GLY A 339 -0.72 12.76 7.65
N ASP A 340 -1.09 11.76 6.88
CA ASP A 340 -1.72 10.57 7.43
C ASP A 340 -0.73 9.84 8.35
N ALA A 341 -1.13 9.67 9.61
CA ALA A 341 -0.26 9.08 10.62
C ALA A 341 -1.06 8.16 11.54
N LEU A 342 -0.42 7.09 11.99
CA LEU A 342 -1.00 6.16 12.95
C LEU A 342 0.05 5.42 13.77
N LEU A 343 -0.44 4.88 14.89
CA LEU A 343 0.24 3.92 15.74
C LEU A 343 -0.61 2.64 15.75
N CYS A 344 0.03 1.48 15.74
CA CYS A 344 -0.67 0.19 15.81
C CYS A 344 0.10 -0.81 16.66
N SER A 345 -0.60 -1.54 17.53
CA SER A 345 -0.05 -2.69 18.24
C SER A 345 -0.39 -4.00 17.51
N TYR A 346 0.46 -4.99 17.69
CA TYR A 346 0.35 -6.30 17.05
C TYR A 346 0.30 -7.41 18.10
N ARG A 347 -0.79 -8.18 18.08
CA ARG A 347 -1.03 -9.27 19.06
C ARG A 347 -0.84 -8.77 20.49
N ASP A 348 -1.64 -7.79 20.84
CA ASP A 348 -1.59 -7.02 22.08
C ASP A 348 -2.60 -7.60 23.08
N PRO A 349 -2.19 -7.98 24.31
CA PRO A 349 -3.14 -8.42 25.33
C PRO A 349 -3.97 -7.27 25.93
N ASN A 350 -3.58 -6.02 25.70
CA ASN A 350 -4.18 -4.84 26.28
C ASN A 350 -5.06 -4.06 25.28
N LEU A 351 -5.83 -3.13 25.78
CA LEU A 351 -6.65 -2.18 25.01
C LEU A 351 -6.49 -0.77 25.59
N SER A 352 -7.11 -0.46 26.73
CA SER A 352 -7.06 0.86 27.36
C SER A 352 -5.64 1.30 27.70
N GLU A 353 -4.83 0.38 28.18
CA GLU A 353 -3.44 0.64 28.56
C GLU A 353 -2.60 1.01 27.33
N THR A 354 -2.87 0.38 26.19
CA THR A 354 -2.23 0.69 24.91
C THR A 354 -2.65 2.06 24.40
N LEU A 355 -3.96 2.38 24.43
CA LEU A 355 -4.47 3.69 24.04
C LEU A 355 -3.89 4.79 24.94
N LYS A 356 -3.73 4.51 26.25
CA LYS A 356 -3.07 5.42 27.19
C LYS A 356 -1.61 5.65 26.81
N ALA A 357 -0.87 4.60 26.49
CA ALA A 357 0.52 4.72 26.04
C ALA A 357 0.65 5.59 24.78
N TYR A 358 -0.26 5.45 23.82
CA TYR A 358 -0.28 6.30 22.64
C TYR A 358 -0.54 7.77 23.02
N LYS A 359 -1.48 8.03 23.93
CA LYS A 359 -1.81 9.38 24.38
C LYS A 359 -0.66 10.06 25.11
N GLU A 360 0.18 9.30 25.80
CA GLU A 360 1.34 9.80 26.56
C GLU A 360 2.60 10.02 25.69
N LEU A 361 2.58 9.60 24.44
CA LEU A 361 3.71 9.73 23.51
C LEU A 361 4.23 11.17 23.35
N PRO A 362 3.38 12.21 23.19
CA PRO A 362 3.87 13.58 23.07
C PRO A 362 4.71 14.03 24.25
N GLU A 363 4.36 13.60 25.45
CA GLU A 363 5.11 13.94 26.66
C GLU A 363 6.50 13.28 26.69
N TYR A 364 6.59 12.03 26.23
CA TYR A 364 7.88 11.37 26.01
C TYR A 364 8.77 12.16 25.05
N LEU A 365 8.19 12.65 23.94
CA LEU A 365 8.93 13.44 22.96
C LEU A 365 9.40 14.79 23.53
N ARG A 366 8.59 15.48 24.32
CA ARG A 366 8.98 16.76 24.96
C ARG A 366 10.20 16.60 25.86
N HIS A 367 10.32 15.47 26.53
CA HIS A 367 11.40 15.15 27.46
C HIS A 367 12.47 14.24 26.86
N PHE A 368 12.45 14.06 25.54
CA PHE A 368 13.41 13.20 24.84
C PHE A 368 14.84 13.67 25.11
N ASN A 369 15.64 12.77 25.67
CA ASN A 369 17.03 13.04 26.00
C ASN A 369 17.83 11.73 26.00
N ILE A 370 18.79 11.61 25.10
CA ILE A 370 19.69 10.47 24.96
C ILE A 370 21.11 10.97 24.74
N SER A 371 22.09 10.09 24.73
CA SER A 371 23.45 10.47 24.37
C SER A 371 23.55 10.79 22.85
N GLU A 372 24.50 11.64 22.48
CA GLU A 372 24.76 11.93 21.04
C GLU A 372 25.20 10.67 20.28
N ARG A 373 25.83 9.73 20.95
CA ARG A 373 26.17 8.42 20.37
C ARG A 373 24.93 7.64 19.99
N GLU A 374 23.95 7.56 20.87
CA GLU A 374 22.65 6.90 20.60
C GLU A 374 21.88 7.63 19.51
N MET A 375 21.87 8.97 19.53
CA MET A 375 21.22 9.76 18.50
C MET A 375 21.79 9.48 17.12
N THR A 376 23.14 9.46 17.00
CA THR A 376 23.83 9.11 15.77
C THR A 376 23.47 7.69 15.29
N LYS A 377 23.40 6.74 16.20
CA LYS A 377 22.99 5.36 15.91
C LYS A 377 21.58 5.30 15.30
N TYR A 378 20.62 6.06 15.83
CA TYR A 378 19.25 6.11 15.29
C TYR A 378 19.18 6.80 13.93
N VAL A 379 19.96 7.85 13.71
CA VAL A 379 20.05 8.49 12.39
C VAL A 379 20.60 7.51 11.36
N ILE A 380 21.69 6.82 11.66
CA ILE A 380 22.29 5.80 10.78
C ILE A 380 21.30 4.66 10.53
N GLY A 381 20.63 4.17 11.58
CA GLY A 381 19.59 3.13 11.48
C GLY A 381 18.40 3.54 10.62
N THR A 382 18.05 4.83 10.61
CA THR A 382 17.00 5.38 9.75
C THR A 382 17.42 5.40 8.28
N MET A 383 18.71 5.66 8.02
CA MET A 383 19.26 5.70 6.67
C MET A 383 19.50 4.32 6.06
N ALA A 384 19.74 3.29 6.86
CA ALA A 384 20.10 1.96 6.39
C ALA A 384 19.13 1.37 5.34
N PRO A 385 17.80 1.45 5.47
CA PRO A 385 16.88 1.00 4.42
C PRO A 385 17.02 1.76 3.11
N ALA A 386 17.33 3.06 3.16
CA ALA A 386 17.53 3.91 1.98
C ALA A 386 18.82 3.59 1.22
N GLU A 387 19.81 2.97 1.89
CA GLU A 387 21.05 2.51 1.28
C GLU A 387 20.94 1.10 0.67
N THR A 388 19.82 0.42 0.87
CA THR A 388 19.59 -0.91 0.29
C THR A 388 19.48 -0.82 -1.23
N GLN A 389 20.27 -1.63 -1.91
CA GLN A 389 20.27 -1.68 -3.37
C GLN A 389 18.91 -2.16 -3.90
N LEU A 390 18.30 -1.35 -4.75
CA LEU A 390 17.03 -1.67 -5.38
C LEU A 390 17.23 -2.59 -6.59
N THR A 391 16.32 -3.53 -6.77
CA THR A 391 16.23 -4.30 -8.02
C THR A 391 15.72 -3.40 -9.16
N PRO A 392 15.93 -3.78 -10.44
CA PRO A 392 15.40 -3.02 -11.57
C PRO A 392 13.89 -2.74 -11.47
N SER A 393 13.11 -3.74 -11.08
CA SER A 393 11.66 -3.60 -10.87
C SER A 393 11.32 -2.56 -9.80
N MET A 394 12.05 -2.57 -8.68
CA MET A 394 11.86 -1.60 -7.58
C MET A 394 12.24 -0.17 -7.99
N LYS A 395 13.27 -0.02 -8.82
CA LYS A 395 13.67 1.29 -9.38
C LYS A 395 12.57 1.84 -10.30
N GLY A 396 11.99 0.99 -11.14
CA GLY A 396 10.85 1.34 -11.99
C GLY A 396 9.64 1.79 -11.16
N GLU A 397 9.31 1.04 -10.11
CA GLU A 397 8.20 1.41 -9.20
C GLU A 397 8.46 2.75 -8.50
N ARG A 398 9.69 2.99 -8.02
CA ARG A 398 10.07 4.29 -7.44
C ARG A 398 9.83 5.45 -8.42
N ALA A 399 10.17 5.27 -9.69
CA ALA A 399 9.90 6.28 -10.71
C ALA A 399 8.40 6.54 -10.89
N MET A 400 7.57 5.51 -10.86
CA MET A 400 6.12 5.65 -10.93
C MET A 400 5.53 6.29 -9.68
N VAL A 401 6.00 5.94 -8.50
CA VAL A 401 5.61 6.60 -7.25
C VAL A 401 5.87 8.10 -7.33
N MET A 402 7.07 8.50 -7.75
CA MET A 402 7.42 9.91 -7.91
C MET A 402 6.49 10.62 -8.90
N ARG A 403 6.22 10.00 -10.04
CA ARG A 403 5.34 10.56 -11.06
C ARG A 403 3.90 10.77 -10.55
N PHE A 404 3.33 9.73 -9.97
CA PHE A 404 1.91 9.76 -9.56
C PHE A 404 1.66 10.56 -8.29
N THR A 405 2.62 10.58 -7.35
CA THR A 405 2.46 11.30 -6.08
C THR A 405 2.90 12.76 -6.15
N GLY A 406 3.59 13.14 -7.22
CA GLY A 406 4.20 14.47 -7.35
C GLY A 406 5.48 14.65 -6.55
N GLN A 407 6.04 13.58 -5.95
CA GLN A 407 7.32 13.64 -5.25
C GLN A 407 8.45 13.98 -6.23
N THR A 408 9.20 15.04 -5.92
CA THR A 408 10.33 15.50 -6.74
C THR A 408 11.66 14.99 -6.22
N HIS A 409 12.72 15.15 -7.04
CA HIS A 409 14.10 14.93 -6.59
C HIS A 409 14.41 15.80 -5.38
N ASP A 410 14.03 17.09 -5.42
CA ASP A 410 14.28 18.03 -4.31
C ASP A 410 13.55 17.61 -3.03
N ASP A 411 12.33 17.09 -3.13
CA ASP A 411 11.61 16.54 -1.97
C ASP A 411 12.39 15.41 -1.32
N ARG A 412 12.91 14.48 -2.10
CA ARG A 412 13.73 13.35 -1.62
C ARG A 412 15.05 13.83 -1.02
N GLN A 413 15.71 14.77 -1.68
CA GLN A 413 16.96 15.35 -1.21
C GLN A 413 16.77 16.05 0.14
N LYS A 414 15.72 16.84 0.27
CA LYS A 414 15.38 17.55 1.50
C LYS A 414 15.13 16.60 2.67
N VAL A 415 14.36 15.56 2.45
CA VAL A 415 14.06 14.55 3.49
C VAL A 415 15.35 13.85 3.93
N ARG A 416 16.20 13.48 3.00
CA ARG A 416 17.49 12.84 3.30
C ARG A 416 18.39 13.73 4.16
N GLU A 417 18.52 15.00 3.81
CA GLU A 417 19.30 15.97 4.59
C GLU A 417 18.71 16.17 5.99
N GLN A 418 17.40 16.28 6.10
CA GLN A 418 16.71 16.40 7.38
C GLN A 418 16.91 15.17 8.29
N ILE A 419 17.02 13.97 7.71
CA ILE A 419 17.34 12.75 8.47
C ILE A 419 18.80 12.81 8.96
N ILE A 420 19.75 13.08 8.08
CA ILE A 420 21.18 13.08 8.41
C ILE A 420 21.50 14.15 9.46
N ASP A 421 20.89 15.31 9.36
CA ASP A 421 21.13 16.46 10.23
C ASP A 421 20.18 16.52 11.45
N CYS A 422 19.36 15.51 11.65
CA CYS A 422 18.36 15.47 12.72
C CYS A 422 19.03 15.55 14.11
N THR A 423 18.56 16.48 14.93
CA THR A 423 19.00 16.69 16.30
C THR A 423 17.96 16.19 17.30
N GLN A 424 18.37 16.06 18.57
CA GLN A 424 17.42 15.77 19.65
C GLN A 424 16.37 16.86 19.80
N GLU A 425 16.73 18.12 19.56
CA GLU A 425 15.80 19.24 19.55
C GLU A 425 14.72 19.09 18.46
N ASP A 426 15.11 18.62 17.27
CA ASP A 426 14.17 18.33 16.20
C ASP A 426 13.16 17.25 16.62
N ILE A 427 13.58 16.24 17.36
CA ILE A 427 12.70 15.20 17.91
C ILE A 427 11.74 15.78 18.95
N ARG A 428 12.25 16.58 19.89
CA ARG A 428 11.40 17.26 20.90
C ARG A 428 10.35 18.16 20.24
N ALA A 429 10.73 18.85 19.19
CA ALA A 429 9.84 19.73 18.42
C ALA A 429 8.67 18.99 17.73
N LEU A 430 8.74 17.69 17.58
CA LEU A 430 7.66 16.86 17.00
C LEU A 430 6.52 16.57 18.00
N ALA A 431 6.68 16.92 19.27
CA ALA A 431 5.67 16.63 20.30
C ALA A 431 4.30 17.21 19.97
N GLY A 432 4.23 18.47 19.52
CA GLY A 432 2.97 19.12 19.13
C GLY A 432 2.31 18.46 17.93
N LEU A 433 3.09 18.08 16.94
CA LEU A 433 2.59 17.35 15.78
C LEU A 433 2.00 15.99 16.18
N MET A 434 2.72 15.22 16.98
CA MET A 434 2.23 13.92 17.45
C MET A 434 1.05 14.05 18.41
N ASP A 435 1.01 15.10 19.21
CA ASP A 435 -0.17 15.40 20.03
C ASP A 435 -1.42 15.59 19.16
N SER A 436 -1.32 16.28 18.03
CA SER A 436 -2.44 16.44 17.10
C SER A 436 -2.94 15.10 16.53
N VAL A 437 -2.06 14.12 16.38
CA VAL A 437 -2.40 12.78 15.88
C VAL A 437 -3.07 11.93 16.96
N VAL A 438 -2.48 11.84 18.15
CA VAL A 438 -2.97 10.96 19.21
C VAL A 438 -4.15 11.55 20.00
N SER A 439 -4.38 12.86 19.92
CA SER A 439 -5.54 13.54 20.51
C SER A 439 -6.75 13.56 19.60
N ASP A 440 -6.62 13.25 18.33
CA ASP A 440 -7.76 13.05 17.45
C ASP A 440 -8.61 11.86 17.94
N LYS A 441 -9.89 11.93 17.64
CA LYS A 441 -10.87 10.93 18.11
C LYS A 441 -10.74 9.54 17.50
N TYR A 442 -9.95 9.38 16.44
CA TYR A 442 -9.94 8.18 15.59
C TYR A 442 -9.13 7.04 16.17
N PHE A 443 -9.77 5.89 16.33
CA PHE A 443 -9.11 4.60 16.61
C PHE A 443 -9.93 3.46 16.03
N CYS A 444 -9.29 2.29 15.81
CA CYS A 444 -9.93 1.08 15.34
C CYS A 444 -9.25 -0.12 15.99
N VAL A 445 -10.03 -1.06 16.46
CA VAL A 445 -9.54 -2.24 17.17
C VAL A 445 -10.15 -3.51 16.60
N LEU A 446 -9.34 -4.54 16.42
CA LEU A 446 -9.78 -5.91 16.21
C LEU A 446 -9.28 -6.74 17.38
N GLY A 447 -10.15 -7.48 18.06
CA GLY A 447 -9.69 -8.21 19.23
C GLY A 447 -10.71 -9.16 19.84
N SER A 448 -10.37 -9.62 21.03
CA SER A 448 -11.18 -10.54 21.82
C SER A 448 -12.59 -9.98 22.06
N GLU A 449 -13.60 -10.76 21.79
CA GLU A 449 -15.00 -10.39 22.05
C GLU A 449 -15.21 -9.99 23.51
N ASP A 450 -14.69 -10.77 24.46
CA ASP A 450 -14.82 -10.48 25.89
C ASP A 450 -14.15 -9.18 26.27
N LYS A 451 -12.92 -8.94 25.78
CA LYS A 451 -12.14 -7.74 26.10
C LYS A 451 -12.82 -6.48 25.54
N LEU A 452 -13.24 -6.50 24.28
CA LEU A 452 -13.87 -5.35 23.66
C LEU A 452 -15.25 -5.05 24.26
N LYS A 453 -16.04 -6.08 24.57
CA LYS A 453 -17.35 -5.89 25.23
C LYS A 453 -17.20 -5.34 26.65
N ALA A 454 -16.17 -5.77 27.39
CA ALA A 454 -15.90 -5.26 28.74
C ALA A 454 -15.55 -3.75 28.73
N GLU A 455 -14.97 -3.25 27.64
CA GLU A 455 -14.60 -1.86 27.44
C GLU A 455 -15.44 -1.18 26.34
N SER A 456 -16.71 -1.61 26.20
CA SER A 456 -17.61 -1.18 25.12
C SER A 456 -17.86 0.33 25.06
N ASN A 457 -17.70 1.02 26.18
CA ASN A 457 -17.82 2.48 26.27
C ASN A 457 -16.76 3.25 25.47
N LEU A 458 -15.70 2.59 25.04
CA LEU A 458 -14.67 3.21 24.19
C LEU A 458 -15.14 3.33 22.74
N PHE A 459 -16.06 2.48 22.28
CA PHE A 459 -16.41 2.33 20.88
C PHE A 459 -17.73 3.02 20.53
N ASP A 460 -17.78 3.63 19.35
CA ASP A 460 -19.03 4.07 18.74
C ASP A 460 -19.79 2.88 18.14
N HIS A 461 -19.06 1.91 17.62
CA HIS A 461 -19.64 0.68 17.03
C HIS A 461 -18.82 -0.55 17.43
N LEU A 462 -19.54 -1.58 17.89
CA LEU A 462 -19.01 -2.94 18.07
C LEU A 462 -19.71 -3.86 17.09
N ARG A 463 -18.95 -4.63 16.33
CA ARG A 463 -19.51 -5.61 15.40
C ARG A 463 -18.64 -6.85 15.30
N SER A 464 -19.25 -7.97 14.92
CA SER A 464 -18.48 -9.18 14.62
C SER A 464 -17.59 -8.95 13.39
N LEU A 465 -16.36 -9.49 13.43
CA LEU A 465 -15.44 -9.43 12.32
C LEU A 465 -15.97 -10.15 11.08
N THR A 466 -16.68 -11.26 11.27
CA THR A 466 -17.11 -12.17 10.21
C THR A 466 -18.59 -12.07 9.82
N LYS A 467 -19.33 -11.13 10.38
CA LYS A 467 -20.78 -11.00 10.15
C LYS A 467 -21.18 -9.59 9.77
#